data_7598a2d352ded059ab2d504560231b7c
#
_entry.id   7598a2d352ded059ab2d504560231b7c
#
_cell.length_a   1.000
_cell.length_b   1.000
_cell.length_c   1.000
_cell.angle_alpha   90.00
_cell.angle_beta   90.00
_cell.angle_gamma   90.00
#
_symmetry.space_group_name_H-M   'P 1'
#
loop_
_entity.id
_entity.type
_entity.pdbx_description
1 polymer ?
#
loop_
_entity_poly.entity_id
_entity_poly.type
_entity_poly.pdbx_seq_one_letter_code
_entity_poly.pdbx_strand_id
1 'polypeptide(L)' 'MAQGTVKFFNAQKGFGFIQPTDGGKDVFVHISAVERAGMSNLNEGQKLTYDVVSERGKLAASNLQNV' A
#
# COMPACT_ATOMS: atom_id res chain seq x y z
N MET A 1 -5.62 -3.13 -11.79
CA MET A 1 -4.65 -2.89 -10.72
C MET A 1 -4.31 -1.41 -10.67
N ALA A 2 -4.29 -0.86 -9.48
CA ALA A 2 -3.89 0.54 -9.31
C ALA A 2 -2.38 0.61 -9.18
N GLN A 3 -1.82 1.78 -9.41
CA GLN A 3 -0.41 2.04 -9.24
C GLN A 3 -0.23 3.26 -8.35
N GLY A 4 0.75 3.22 -7.47
CA GLY A 4 1.03 4.34 -6.59
C GLY A 4 2.43 4.30 -6.03
N THR A 5 2.75 5.32 -5.23
CA THR A 5 4.04 5.49 -4.59
C THR A 5 3.84 5.45 -3.09
N VAL A 6 4.69 4.69 -2.40
CA VAL A 6 4.63 4.63 -0.94
C VAL A 6 4.95 6.01 -0.38
N LYS A 7 3.99 6.58 0.33
CA LYS A 7 4.14 7.88 0.96
C LYS A 7 4.86 7.73 2.29
N PHE A 8 4.47 6.71 3.04
CA PHE A 8 5.14 6.39 4.29
C PHE A 8 4.75 4.99 4.71
N PHE A 9 5.62 4.30 5.44
CA PHE A 9 5.31 2.99 5.99
C PHE A 9 6.09 2.80 7.29
N ASN A 10 5.40 2.30 8.32
CA ASN A 10 6.00 2.04 9.62
C ASN A 10 5.75 0.58 9.99
N ALA A 11 6.81 -0.25 9.87
CA ALA A 11 6.69 -1.68 10.15
C ALA A 11 6.44 -1.97 11.63
N GLN A 12 6.88 -1.09 12.53
CA GLN A 12 6.63 -1.29 13.95
C GLN A 12 5.16 -1.09 14.30
N LYS A 13 4.53 -0.09 13.70
CA LYS A 13 3.10 0.14 13.87
C LYS A 13 2.26 -0.77 12.99
N GLY A 14 2.86 -1.31 11.93
CA GLY A 14 2.21 -2.27 11.06
C GLY A 14 1.33 -1.67 9.98
N PHE A 15 1.56 -0.43 9.58
CA PHE A 15 0.76 0.18 8.53
C PHE A 15 1.51 1.31 7.82
N GLY A 16 0.95 1.73 6.69
CA GLY A 16 1.47 2.85 5.93
C GLY A 16 0.42 3.35 4.94
N PHE A 17 0.84 4.25 4.08
CA PHE A 17 -0.05 4.84 3.07
C PHE A 17 0.65 4.88 1.72
N ILE A 18 -0.14 4.65 0.68
CA ILE A 18 0.30 4.73 -0.72
C ILE A 18 -0.46 5.87 -1.37
N GLN A 19 0.27 6.74 -2.05
CA GLN A 19 -0.35 7.81 -2.82
C GLN A 19 -0.57 7.32 -4.24
N PRO A 20 -1.84 7.21 -4.70
CA PRO A 20 -2.11 6.76 -6.06
C PRO A 20 -1.49 7.68 -7.10
N THR A 21 -1.00 7.09 -8.18
CA THR A 21 -0.37 7.84 -9.27
C THR A 21 -1.36 8.79 -9.94
N ASP A 22 -2.64 8.45 -9.92
CA ASP A 22 -3.68 9.27 -10.54
C ASP A 22 -4.09 10.49 -9.69
N GLY A 23 -3.45 10.68 -8.54
CA GLY A 23 -3.75 11.82 -7.67
C GLY A 23 -4.93 11.61 -6.74
N GLY A 24 -5.43 10.38 -6.62
CA GLY A 24 -6.54 10.08 -5.71
C GLY A 24 -6.13 10.14 -4.25
N LYS A 25 -7.07 9.78 -3.38
CA LYS A 25 -6.83 9.77 -1.95
C LYS A 25 -5.83 8.70 -1.57
N ASP A 26 -5.06 8.95 -0.50
CA ASP A 26 -4.10 7.97 0.00
C ASP A 26 -4.81 6.67 0.34
N VAL A 27 -4.15 5.56 0.01
CA VAL A 27 -4.67 4.22 0.26
C VAL A 27 -3.91 3.62 1.43
N PHE A 28 -4.65 3.13 2.43
CA PHE A 28 -4.07 2.49 3.60
C PHE A 28 -3.47 1.13 3.21
N VAL A 29 -2.29 0.80 3.75
CA VAL A 29 -1.71 -0.52 3.58
C VAL A 29 -1.31 -1.08 4.94
N HIS A 30 -1.80 -2.29 5.25
CA HIS A 30 -1.46 -2.99 6.49
C HIS A 30 -0.28 -3.92 6.25
N ILE A 31 0.53 -4.15 7.30
CA ILE A 31 1.71 -5.01 7.16
C ILE A 31 1.36 -6.42 6.70
N SER A 32 0.16 -6.92 7.03
CA SER A 32 -0.26 -8.24 6.56
C SER A 32 -0.32 -8.31 5.03
N ALA A 33 -0.71 -7.22 4.36
CA ALA A 33 -0.73 -7.18 2.90
C ALA A 33 0.70 -7.19 2.35
N VAL A 34 1.62 -6.53 3.02
CA VAL A 34 3.03 -6.51 2.63
C VAL A 34 3.62 -7.92 2.75
N GLU A 35 3.33 -8.59 3.86
CA GLU A 35 3.83 -9.95 4.09
C GLU A 35 3.26 -10.94 3.08
N ARG A 36 1.98 -10.81 2.75
CA ARG A 36 1.34 -11.67 1.74
C ARG A 36 1.97 -11.51 0.37
N ALA A 37 2.50 -10.34 0.09
CA ALA A 37 3.18 -10.07 -1.17
C ALA A 37 4.63 -10.57 -1.18
N GLY A 38 5.08 -11.17 -0.09
CA GLY A 38 6.46 -11.66 0.03
C GLY A 38 7.45 -10.59 0.39
N MET A 39 6.98 -9.44 0.83
CA MET A 39 7.84 -8.32 1.22
C MET A 39 7.88 -8.22 2.74
N SER A 40 8.96 -7.68 3.30
CA SER A 40 9.08 -7.47 4.73
C SER A 40 8.84 -6.02 5.13
N ASN A 41 8.97 -5.10 4.19
CA ASN A 41 8.90 -3.68 4.46
C ASN A 41 8.66 -2.92 3.15
N LEU A 42 8.23 -1.67 3.28
CA LEU A 42 8.08 -0.76 2.15
C LEU A 42 8.90 0.49 2.43
N ASN A 43 9.58 1.00 1.41
CA ASN A 43 10.38 2.20 1.52
C ASN A 43 9.60 3.39 0.98
N GLU A 44 9.83 4.57 1.55
CA GLU A 44 9.25 5.80 1.03
C GLU A 44 9.71 6.01 -0.41
N GLY A 45 8.78 6.36 -1.28
CA GLY A 45 9.07 6.56 -2.69
C GLY A 45 9.03 5.30 -3.53
N GLN A 46 8.85 4.13 -2.91
CA GLN A 46 8.76 2.87 -3.64
C GLN A 46 7.49 2.83 -4.46
N LYS A 47 7.60 2.41 -5.72
CA LYS A 47 6.44 2.30 -6.61
C LYS A 47 5.89 0.89 -6.56
N LEU A 48 4.58 0.80 -6.47
CA LEU A 48 3.87 -0.47 -6.36
C LEU A 48 2.65 -0.48 -7.26
N THR A 49 2.25 -1.69 -7.68
CA THR A 49 0.89 -1.92 -8.15
C THR A 49 0.13 -2.67 -7.07
N TYR A 50 -1.17 -2.46 -6.99
CA TYR A 50 -1.98 -3.04 -5.94
C TYR A 50 -3.45 -3.03 -6.34
N ASP A 51 -4.24 -3.83 -5.63
CA ASP A 51 -5.70 -3.78 -5.75
C ASP A 51 -6.25 -2.95 -4.61
N VAL A 52 -7.25 -2.14 -4.90
CA VAL A 52 -7.91 -1.33 -3.88
C VAL A 52 -9.13 -2.11 -3.40
N VAL A 53 -9.18 -2.35 -2.09
CA VAL A 53 -10.32 -3.01 -1.47
C VAL A 53 -10.93 -2.06 -0.45
N SER A 54 -12.25 -2.14 -0.29
CA SER A 54 -12.95 -1.33 0.70
C SER A 54 -13.25 -2.19 1.91
N GLU A 55 -12.75 -1.77 3.07
CA GLU A 55 -13.01 -2.44 4.34
C GLU A 55 -13.54 -1.42 5.32
N ARG A 56 -14.73 -1.65 5.84
CA ARG A 56 -15.36 -0.79 6.86
C ARG A 56 -15.36 0.68 6.45
N GLY A 57 -15.62 0.95 5.17
CA GLY A 57 -15.67 2.30 4.64
C GLY A 57 -14.32 2.94 4.38
N LYS A 58 -13.22 2.17 4.49
CA LYS A 58 -11.87 2.66 4.22
C LYS A 58 -11.28 1.92 3.04
N LEU A 59 -10.48 2.63 2.25
CA LEU A 59 -9.77 2.01 1.14
C LEU A 59 -8.44 1.45 1.63
N ALA A 60 -8.17 0.20 1.27
CA ALA A 60 -6.93 -0.47 1.66
C ALA A 60 -6.29 -1.11 0.43
N ALA A 61 -4.97 -1.19 0.44
CA ALA A 61 -4.23 -1.85 -0.62
C ALA A 61 -4.10 -3.33 -0.32
N SER A 62 -4.20 -4.14 -1.37
CA SER A 62 -4.04 -5.58 -1.28
C SER A 62 -3.29 -6.04 -2.52
N ASN A 63 -2.76 -7.26 -2.47
CA ASN A 63 -2.12 -7.88 -3.63
C ASN A 63 -1.00 -6.99 -4.20
N LEU A 64 -0.10 -6.55 -3.32
CA LEU A 64 0.97 -5.63 -3.68
C LEU A 64 2.00 -6.30 -4.58
N GLN A 65 2.50 -5.55 -5.57
CA GLN A 65 3.59 -6.00 -6.43
C GLN A 65 4.50 -4.82 -6.72
N ASN A 66 5.79 -5.08 -6.82
CA ASN A 66 6.75 -4.07 -7.25
C ASN A 66 6.56 -3.78 -8.74
N VAL A 67 6.67 -2.51 -9.08
CA VAL A 67 6.61 -2.08 -10.48
C VAL A 67 7.92 -2.42 -11.18
#